data_2db78fb2a6709b9d72a263d5fbb0f0e7
#
_entry.id   2db78fb2a6709b9d72a263d5fbb0f0e7
#
_cell.length_a   1.000
_cell.length_b   1.000
_cell.length_c   1.000
_cell.angle_alpha   90.00
_cell.angle_beta   90.00
_cell.angle_gamma   90.00
#
_symmetry.space_group_name_H-M   'P 1'
#
loop_
_entity.id
_entity.type
_entity.pdbx_description
1 polymer ?
#
loop_
_entity_poly.entity_id
_entity_poly.type
_entity_poly.pdbx_seq_one_letter_code
_entity_poly.pdbx_strand_id
1 'polypeptide(L)'
;MDYIISTLENLAGQTAFTTLTPGNYLMILVGCVFLYLAIKKEYEPLLLVPIAFGMILVNIYPDIMANPEDTSNGVGGLLHYFYILDEWSILPSLIFLGVGAMTDFGPLIANPMSFLLGAAAQFGIFSAYLIAILWGFNDKAAAAISIIGGADGPTSIFLCGKLKQTEYMGPIAVAAYSYMSLVPIIQPPIMKLFTTEKAVSYTHLRAHET
;
A
#
# COMPACT_ATOMS: atom_id res chain seq x y z
N MET A 1 15.10 15.13 45.08
CA MET A 1 15.52 15.26 43.64
C MET A 1 15.72 13.91 43.00
N ASP A 2 16.27 12.94 43.72
CA ASP A 2 16.54 11.59 43.24
C ASP A 2 15.28 10.80 42.80
N TYR A 3 14.15 11.01 43.51
CA TYR A 3 12.86 10.39 43.11
C TYR A 3 12.37 10.88 41.75
N ILE A 4 12.51 12.18 41.46
CA ILE A 4 12.11 12.73 40.16
C ILE A 4 13.02 12.21 39.06
N ILE A 5 14.32 12.13 39.32
CA ILE A 5 15.30 11.60 38.36
C ILE A 5 15.02 10.13 38.07
N SER A 6 14.83 9.30 39.11
CA SER A 6 14.50 7.90 38.92
C SER A 6 13.17 7.66 38.22
N THR A 7 12.18 8.52 38.43
CA THR A 7 10.90 8.45 37.73
C THR A 7 11.06 8.84 36.26
N LEU A 8 11.87 9.85 35.96
CA LEU A 8 12.17 10.24 34.58
C LEU A 8 13.00 9.16 33.85
N GLU A 9 13.97 8.54 34.51
CA GLU A 9 14.73 7.43 33.97
C GLU A 9 13.84 6.22 33.70
N ASN A 10 12.93 5.88 34.62
CA ASN A 10 11.95 4.80 34.41
C ASN A 10 10.99 5.13 33.26
N LEU A 11 10.50 6.37 33.16
CA LEU A 11 9.68 6.78 32.04
C LEU A 11 10.45 6.72 30.71
N ALA A 12 11.69 7.19 30.69
CA ALA A 12 12.55 7.09 29.51
C ALA A 12 12.80 5.62 29.11
N GLY A 13 13.08 4.75 30.11
CA GLY A 13 13.28 3.33 29.87
C GLY A 13 12.03 2.56 29.39
N GLN A 14 10.84 3.07 29.71
CA GLN A 14 9.56 2.52 29.25
C GLN A 14 9.16 3.06 27.87
N THR A 15 9.85 4.08 27.34
CA THR A 15 9.57 4.57 25.99
C THR A 15 10.12 3.62 24.95
N ALA A 16 9.35 3.38 23.91
CA ALA A 16 9.77 2.56 22.76
C ALA A 16 11.08 3.05 22.12
N PHE A 17 11.41 4.34 22.26
CA PHE A 17 12.61 4.94 21.67
C PHE A 17 13.94 4.35 22.12
N THR A 18 13.99 3.71 23.29
CA THR A 18 15.22 3.07 23.79
C THR A 18 15.43 1.66 23.22
N THR A 19 14.37 1.03 22.71
CA THR A 19 14.38 -0.35 22.21
C THR A 19 14.35 -0.45 20.69
N LEU A 20 14.12 0.66 19.98
CA LEU A 20 13.99 0.69 18.54
C LEU A 20 15.34 0.46 17.82
N THR A 21 15.28 -0.33 16.75
CA THR A 21 16.41 -0.53 15.84
C THR A 21 16.59 0.66 14.90
N PRO A 22 17.78 0.86 14.30
CA PRO A 22 17.99 1.90 13.29
C PRO A 22 17.01 1.78 12.11
N GLY A 23 16.58 0.57 11.76
CA GLY A 23 15.57 0.31 10.73
C GLY A 23 14.21 0.92 11.08
N ASN A 24 13.77 0.81 12.35
CA ASN A 24 12.52 1.40 12.80
C ASN A 24 12.53 2.93 12.67
N TYR A 25 13.62 3.58 13.04
CA TYR A 25 13.77 5.03 12.88
C TYR A 25 13.69 5.45 11.41
N LEU A 26 14.34 4.70 10.52
CA LEU A 26 14.25 4.94 9.08
C LEU A 26 12.81 4.83 8.57
N MET A 27 12.09 3.78 9.00
CA MET A 27 10.70 3.57 8.57
C MET A 27 9.73 4.59 9.17
N ILE A 28 9.98 5.08 10.38
CA ILE A 28 9.24 6.21 10.95
C ILE A 28 9.45 7.47 10.12
N LEU A 29 10.70 7.75 9.72
CA LEU A 29 11.01 8.89 8.85
C LEU A 29 10.28 8.77 7.50
N VAL A 30 10.29 7.60 6.88
CA VAL A 30 9.55 7.33 5.62
C VAL A 30 8.05 7.53 5.83
N GLY A 31 7.49 7.05 6.93
CA GLY A 31 6.09 7.29 7.29
C GLY A 31 5.75 8.78 7.45
N CYS A 32 6.63 9.56 8.08
CA CYS A 32 6.47 11.02 8.19
C CYS A 32 6.51 11.71 6.81
N VAL A 33 7.39 11.25 5.91
CA VAL A 33 7.43 11.76 4.53
C VAL A 33 6.12 11.45 3.80
N PHE A 34 5.57 10.24 3.95
CA PHE A 34 4.29 9.87 3.36
C PHE A 34 3.13 10.71 3.91
N LEU A 35 3.11 10.98 5.22
CA LEU A 35 2.12 11.90 5.81
C LEU A 35 2.24 13.31 5.22
N TYR A 36 3.46 13.81 5.07
CA TYR A 36 3.67 15.11 4.44
C TYR A 36 3.16 15.15 3.00
N LEU A 37 3.44 14.11 2.20
CA LEU A 37 2.96 13.99 0.83
C LEU A 37 1.43 13.92 0.78
N ALA A 38 0.82 13.13 1.66
CA ALA A 38 -0.62 12.97 1.72
C ALA A 38 -1.34 14.28 2.11
N ILE A 39 -0.86 14.95 3.17
CA ILE A 39 -1.56 16.11 3.76
C ILE A 39 -1.20 17.39 3.01
N LYS A 40 0.09 17.62 2.72
CA LYS A 40 0.55 18.89 2.13
C LYS A 40 0.47 18.91 0.62
N LYS A 41 0.68 17.76 -0.02
CA LYS A 41 0.64 17.62 -1.48
C LYS A 41 -0.65 17.01 -2.00
N GLU A 42 -1.54 16.59 -1.10
CA GLU A 42 -2.85 16.00 -1.42
C GLU A 42 -2.76 14.74 -2.31
N TYR A 43 -1.66 13.95 -2.17
CA TYR A 43 -1.47 12.72 -2.91
C TYR A 43 -2.27 11.59 -2.27
N GLU A 44 -3.43 11.28 -2.84
CA GLU A 44 -4.34 10.21 -2.40
C GLU A 44 -4.42 10.07 -0.87
N PRO A 45 -4.92 11.13 -0.16
CA PRO A 45 -4.89 11.16 1.31
C PRO A 45 -5.65 9.99 1.94
N LEU A 46 -6.71 9.50 1.29
CA LEU A 46 -7.52 8.37 1.76
C LEU A 46 -6.75 7.06 1.85
N LEU A 47 -5.70 6.91 1.05
CA LEU A 47 -4.83 5.72 1.06
C LEU A 47 -3.54 5.99 1.82
N LEU A 48 -2.87 7.09 1.52
CA LEU A 48 -1.52 7.34 2.00
C LEU A 48 -1.47 7.68 3.50
N VAL A 49 -2.51 8.35 4.05
CA VAL A 49 -2.57 8.67 5.49
C VAL A 49 -2.66 7.39 6.34
N PRO A 50 -3.60 6.45 6.09
CA PRO A 50 -3.66 5.20 6.86
C PRO A 50 -2.39 4.36 6.74
N ILE A 51 -1.79 4.29 5.54
CA ILE A 51 -0.53 3.54 5.31
C ILE A 51 0.59 4.15 6.17
N ALA A 52 0.78 5.46 6.08
CA ALA A 52 1.82 6.16 6.81
C ALA A 52 1.61 6.07 8.33
N PHE A 53 0.37 6.19 8.80
CA PHE A 53 0.02 6.05 10.21
C PHE A 53 0.31 4.62 10.71
N GLY A 54 -0.13 3.60 9.98
CA GLY A 54 0.16 2.20 10.32
C GLY A 54 1.65 1.90 10.34
N MET A 55 2.39 2.42 9.35
CA MET A 55 3.85 2.28 9.29
C MET A 55 4.54 2.90 10.51
N ILE A 56 4.14 4.12 10.90
CA ILE A 56 4.69 4.79 12.10
C ILE A 56 4.31 4.02 13.35
N LEU A 57 3.05 3.60 13.48
CA LEU A 57 2.56 2.90 14.67
C LEU A 57 3.30 1.58 14.92
N VAL A 58 3.44 0.75 13.90
CA VAL A 58 4.13 -0.55 14.01
C VAL A 58 5.63 -0.38 14.28
N ASN A 59 6.24 0.68 13.75
CA ASN A 59 7.66 0.93 13.97
C ASN A 59 7.95 1.61 15.33
N ILE A 60 6.98 2.33 15.92
CA ILE A 60 7.10 2.84 17.30
C ILE A 60 6.82 1.74 18.33
N TYR A 61 5.83 0.88 18.05
CA TYR A 61 5.39 -0.18 18.95
C TYR A 61 5.23 -1.50 18.21
N PRO A 62 6.34 -2.24 17.96
CA PRO A 62 6.31 -3.50 17.21
C PRO A 62 5.40 -4.58 17.83
N ASP A 63 5.26 -4.60 19.14
CA ASP A 63 4.44 -5.60 19.85
C ASP A 63 2.95 -5.55 19.47
N ILE A 64 2.50 -4.46 18.86
CA ILE A 64 1.12 -4.37 18.31
C ILE A 64 0.86 -5.41 17.21
N MET A 65 1.93 -5.94 16.59
CA MET A 65 1.89 -7.01 15.58
C MET A 65 2.37 -8.36 16.13
N ALA A 66 2.70 -8.47 17.42
CA ALA A 66 3.25 -9.68 18.00
C ALA A 66 2.28 -10.87 17.89
N ASN A 67 2.80 -12.06 17.56
CA ASN A 67 2.01 -13.28 17.56
C ASN A 67 1.65 -13.67 19.00
N PRO A 68 0.52 -14.36 19.25
CA PRO A 68 0.16 -14.86 20.57
C PRO A 68 1.23 -15.77 21.19
N GLU A 69 1.97 -16.51 20.35
CA GLU A 69 3.03 -17.42 20.77
C GLU A 69 4.28 -16.70 21.30
N ASP A 70 4.51 -15.46 20.84
CA ASP A 70 5.67 -14.65 21.20
C ASP A 70 5.41 -13.78 22.45
N THR A 71 4.17 -13.73 22.93
CA THR A 71 3.76 -12.91 24.07
C THR A 71 3.64 -13.73 25.35
N SER A 72 4.11 -13.17 26.47
CA SER A 72 4.10 -13.84 27.77
C SER A 72 2.69 -14.16 28.30
N ASN A 73 1.68 -13.47 27.85
CA ASN A 73 0.27 -13.63 28.25
C ASN A 73 -0.57 -14.41 27.23
N GLY A 74 0.04 -14.93 26.15
CA GLY A 74 -0.65 -15.70 25.12
C GLY A 74 -1.66 -14.89 24.29
N VAL A 75 -1.62 -13.55 24.37
CA VAL A 75 -2.51 -12.66 23.60
C VAL A 75 -1.66 -11.92 22.57
N GLY A 76 -2.03 -12.04 21.31
CA GLY A 76 -1.37 -11.32 20.22
C GLY A 76 -1.64 -9.82 20.23
N GLY A 77 -0.84 -9.08 19.50
CA GLY A 77 -1.06 -7.66 19.29
C GLY A 77 -2.35 -7.38 18.50
N LEU A 78 -2.94 -6.22 18.71
CA LEU A 78 -4.22 -5.85 18.08
C LEU A 78 -4.16 -5.95 16.54
N LEU A 79 -3.11 -5.43 15.93
CA LEU A 79 -2.97 -5.44 14.47
C LEU A 79 -2.67 -6.84 13.92
N HIS A 80 -2.13 -7.75 14.73
CA HIS A 80 -1.95 -9.14 14.35
C HIS A 80 -3.29 -9.81 13.99
N TYR A 81 -4.35 -9.56 14.76
CA TYR A 81 -5.67 -10.12 14.47
C TYR A 81 -6.27 -9.58 13.17
N PHE A 82 -6.07 -8.29 12.85
CA PHE A 82 -6.45 -7.73 11.56
C PHE A 82 -5.63 -8.33 10.41
N TYR A 83 -4.34 -8.57 10.64
CA TYR A 83 -3.47 -9.21 9.66
C TYR A 83 -3.93 -10.65 9.33
N ILE A 84 -4.37 -11.42 10.33
CA ILE A 84 -4.96 -12.76 10.10
C ILE A 84 -6.18 -12.69 9.19
N LEU A 85 -7.07 -11.70 9.37
CA LEU A 85 -8.23 -11.51 8.48
C LEU A 85 -7.81 -11.18 7.05
N ASP A 86 -6.66 -10.52 6.91
CA ASP A 86 -6.06 -10.24 5.61
C ASP A 86 -5.49 -11.51 4.97
N GLU A 87 -4.73 -12.32 5.70
CA GLU A 87 -4.23 -13.63 5.25
C GLU A 87 -5.37 -14.59 4.82
N TRP A 88 -6.48 -14.57 5.52
CA TRP A 88 -7.66 -15.36 5.18
C TRP A 88 -8.44 -14.80 3.98
N SER A 89 -7.96 -13.72 3.38
CA SER A 89 -8.59 -13.01 2.25
C SER A 89 -10.01 -12.48 2.56
N ILE A 90 -10.34 -12.29 3.84
CA ILE A 90 -11.63 -11.72 4.26
C ILE A 90 -11.63 -10.22 4.00
N LEU A 91 -10.61 -9.48 4.48
CA LEU A 91 -10.51 -8.04 4.29
C LEU A 91 -10.42 -7.66 2.80
N PRO A 92 -9.56 -8.27 1.96
CA PRO A 92 -9.54 -7.99 0.54
C PRO A 92 -10.89 -8.19 -0.14
N SER A 93 -11.62 -9.26 0.21
CA SER A 93 -12.94 -9.52 -0.35
C SER A 93 -13.97 -8.45 0.02
N LEU A 94 -13.93 -7.95 1.27
CA LEU A 94 -14.79 -6.85 1.72
C LEU A 94 -14.42 -5.53 1.04
N ILE A 95 -13.13 -5.27 0.80
CA ILE A 95 -12.66 -4.09 0.07
C ILE A 95 -13.18 -4.13 -1.37
N PHE A 96 -13.08 -5.28 -2.06
CA PHE A 96 -13.65 -5.45 -3.40
C PHE A 96 -15.15 -5.18 -3.45
N LEU A 97 -15.89 -5.69 -2.45
CA LEU A 97 -17.31 -5.42 -2.34
C LEU A 97 -17.60 -3.91 -2.21
N GLY A 98 -16.85 -3.22 -1.35
CA GLY A 98 -16.98 -1.78 -1.13
C GLY A 98 -16.61 -0.95 -2.37
N VAL A 99 -15.46 -1.23 -2.98
CA VAL A 99 -15.03 -0.56 -4.21
C VAL A 99 -16.01 -0.82 -5.35
N GLY A 100 -16.47 -2.07 -5.52
CA GLY A 100 -17.45 -2.42 -6.55
C GLY A 100 -18.79 -1.70 -6.37
N ALA A 101 -19.23 -1.53 -5.13
CA ALA A 101 -20.46 -0.80 -4.82
C ALA A 101 -20.36 0.71 -5.05
N MET A 102 -19.16 1.27 -4.94
CA MET A 102 -18.89 2.71 -5.14
C MET A 102 -18.49 3.05 -6.58
N THR A 103 -18.22 2.06 -7.42
CA THR A 103 -17.74 2.28 -8.79
C THR A 103 -18.85 2.82 -9.67
N ASP A 104 -18.62 3.98 -10.30
CA ASP A 104 -19.48 4.52 -11.35
C ASP A 104 -19.05 3.97 -12.72
N PHE A 105 -19.87 3.10 -13.30
CA PHE A 105 -19.65 2.54 -14.63
C PHE A 105 -20.13 3.42 -15.76
N GLY A 106 -20.78 4.55 -15.47
CA GLY A 106 -21.30 5.48 -16.48
C GLY A 106 -20.27 5.91 -17.51
N PRO A 107 -19.07 6.39 -17.12
CA PRO A 107 -18.03 6.80 -18.06
C PRO A 107 -17.54 5.67 -18.99
N LEU A 108 -17.47 4.43 -18.46
CA LEU A 108 -17.04 3.27 -19.22
C LEU A 108 -18.09 2.86 -20.26
N ILE A 109 -19.37 2.92 -19.91
CA ILE A 109 -20.49 2.63 -20.82
C ILE A 109 -20.58 3.71 -21.91
N ALA A 110 -20.36 4.98 -21.55
CA ALA A 110 -20.38 6.10 -22.48
C ALA A 110 -19.22 6.04 -23.49
N ASN A 111 -18.05 5.51 -23.09
CA ASN A 111 -16.89 5.39 -23.95
C ASN A 111 -16.25 4.00 -23.85
N PRO A 112 -16.73 3.00 -24.59
CA PRO A 112 -16.22 1.62 -24.53
C PRO A 112 -14.73 1.48 -24.88
N MET A 113 -14.14 2.45 -25.60
CA MET A 113 -12.70 2.46 -25.90
C MET A 113 -11.84 2.52 -24.64
N SER A 114 -12.40 2.95 -23.51
CA SER A 114 -11.73 2.95 -22.20
C SER A 114 -11.30 1.56 -21.74
N PHE A 115 -11.89 0.48 -22.25
CA PHE A 115 -11.43 -0.90 -22.01
C PHE A 115 -9.98 -1.14 -22.45
N LEU A 116 -9.49 -0.41 -23.47
CA LEU A 116 -8.11 -0.52 -23.92
C LEU A 116 -7.11 -0.06 -22.86
N LEU A 117 -7.51 0.84 -21.94
CA LEU A 117 -6.68 1.23 -20.81
C LEU A 117 -6.46 0.06 -19.85
N GLY A 118 -7.50 -0.77 -19.63
CA GLY A 118 -7.37 -2.01 -18.88
C GLY A 118 -6.40 -3.00 -19.53
N ALA A 119 -6.45 -3.12 -20.87
CA ALA A 119 -5.50 -3.96 -21.61
C ALA A 119 -4.06 -3.45 -21.47
N ALA A 120 -3.84 -2.13 -21.44
CA ALA A 120 -2.53 -1.54 -21.20
C ALA A 120 -2.02 -1.86 -19.78
N ALA A 121 -2.89 -1.84 -18.76
CA ALA A 121 -2.54 -2.23 -17.39
C ALA A 121 -2.11 -3.72 -17.32
N GLN A 122 -2.79 -4.60 -18.06
CA GLN A 122 -2.39 -6.01 -18.16
C GLN A 122 -0.97 -6.18 -18.73
N PHE A 123 -0.58 -5.37 -19.70
CA PHE A 123 0.79 -5.39 -20.22
C PHE A 123 1.82 -5.08 -19.13
N GLY A 124 1.52 -4.15 -18.23
CA GLY A 124 2.35 -3.83 -17.05
C GLY A 124 2.52 -5.05 -16.12
N ILE A 125 1.42 -5.76 -15.85
CA ILE A 125 1.43 -6.97 -15.02
C ILE A 125 2.30 -8.06 -15.65
N PHE A 126 2.12 -8.37 -16.93
CA PHE A 126 2.92 -9.39 -17.61
C PHE A 126 4.40 -9.03 -17.67
N SER A 127 4.71 -7.75 -17.90
CA SER A 127 6.11 -7.29 -17.91
C SER A 127 6.75 -7.44 -16.53
N ALA A 128 6.04 -7.09 -15.46
CA ALA A 128 6.52 -7.27 -14.09
C ALA A 128 6.71 -8.75 -13.74
N TYR A 129 5.82 -9.63 -14.21
CA TYR A 129 5.97 -11.08 -14.05
C TYR A 129 7.25 -11.60 -14.68
N LEU A 130 7.51 -11.24 -15.94
CA LEU A 130 8.71 -11.67 -16.65
C LEU A 130 9.99 -11.18 -15.96
N ILE A 131 9.98 -9.91 -15.49
CA ILE A 131 11.13 -9.35 -14.75
C ILE A 131 11.36 -10.10 -13.44
N ALA A 132 10.28 -10.41 -12.69
CA ALA A 132 10.40 -11.15 -11.43
C ALA A 132 10.96 -12.57 -11.66
N ILE A 133 10.52 -13.26 -12.71
CA ILE A 133 11.10 -14.58 -13.08
C ILE A 133 12.59 -14.46 -13.45
N LEU A 134 12.96 -13.43 -14.21
CA LEU A 134 14.36 -13.21 -14.59
C LEU A 134 15.25 -12.89 -13.37
N TRP A 135 14.70 -12.33 -12.31
CA TRP A 135 15.39 -12.10 -11.05
C TRP A 135 15.46 -13.33 -10.14
N GLY A 136 14.84 -14.44 -10.55
CA GLY A 136 14.93 -15.71 -9.85
C GLY A 136 13.82 -16.00 -8.84
N PHE A 137 12.74 -15.21 -8.83
CA PHE A 137 11.56 -15.53 -8.03
C PHE A 137 10.85 -16.77 -8.61
N ASN A 138 10.26 -17.59 -7.73
CA ASN A 138 9.43 -18.71 -8.18
C ASN A 138 8.12 -18.18 -8.82
N ASP A 139 7.47 -19.02 -9.64
CA ASP A 139 6.27 -18.66 -10.40
C ASP A 139 5.17 -18.03 -9.56
N LYS A 140 4.94 -18.54 -8.35
CA LYS A 140 3.88 -18.03 -7.45
C LYS A 140 4.23 -16.68 -6.85
N ALA A 141 5.48 -16.51 -6.41
CA ALA A 141 5.96 -15.22 -5.92
C ALA A 141 6.01 -14.18 -7.04
N ALA A 142 6.49 -14.56 -8.23
CA ALA A 142 6.49 -13.69 -9.40
C ALA A 142 5.08 -13.25 -9.79
N ALA A 143 4.10 -14.15 -9.74
CA ALA A 143 2.70 -13.81 -9.99
C ALA A 143 2.13 -12.87 -8.93
N ALA A 144 2.43 -13.10 -7.64
CA ALA A 144 1.99 -12.23 -6.56
C ALA A 144 2.61 -10.82 -6.65
N ILE A 145 3.89 -10.73 -7.03
CA ILE A 145 4.60 -9.46 -7.24
C ILE A 145 4.06 -8.71 -8.46
N SER A 146 3.81 -9.43 -9.55
CA SER A 146 3.43 -8.85 -10.84
C SER A 146 2.14 -8.05 -10.80
N ILE A 147 1.20 -8.46 -9.96
CA ILE A 147 -0.12 -7.81 -9.84
C ILE A 147 -0.01 -6.35 -9.37
N ILE A 148 1.06 -5.98 -8.69
CA ILE A 148 1.36 -4.59 -8.31
C ILE A 148 1.36 -3.69 -9.56
N GLY A 149 1.80 -4.20 -10.71
CA GLY A 149 1.78 -3.47 -11.99
C GLY A 149 0.40 -3.05 -12.47
N GLY A 150 -0.68 -3.66 -11.95
CA GLY A 150 -2.06 -3.28 -12.22
C GLY A 150 -2.57 -2.08 -11.42
N ALA A 151 -1.77 -1.56 -10.47
CA ALA A 151 -2.13 -0.49 -9.54
C ALA A 151 -3.43 -0.77 -8.76
N ASP A 152 -3.60 -2.02 -8.30
CA ASP A 152 -4.75 -2.48 -7.54
C ASP A 152 -4.28 -3.17 -6.24
N GLY A 153 -4.32 -2.43 -5.14
CA GLY A 153 -3.88 -2.88 -3.83
C GLY A 153 -4.64 -4.12 -3.33
N PRO A 154 -5.97 -4.08 -3.28
CA PRO A 154 -6.78 -5.22 -2.81
C PRO A 154 -6.54 -6.50 -3.60
N THR A 155 -6.43 -6.42 -4.94
CA THR A 155 -6.13 -7.59 -5.80
C THR A 155 -4.75 -8.16 -5.49
N SER A 156 -3.76 -7.31 -5.21
CA SER A 156 -2.39 -7.74 -4.90
C SER A 156 -2.37 -8.60 -3.63
N ILE A 157 -3.05 -8.17 -2.58
CA ILE A 157 -3.15 -8.91 -1.32
C ILE A 157 -3.94 -10.20 -1.51
N PHE A 158 -5.11 -10.12 -2.15
CA PHE A 158 -5.96 -11.27 -2.41
C PHE A 158 -5.21 -12.38 -3.18
N LEU A 159 -4.50 -12.02 -4.26
CA LEU A 159 -3.76 -12.99 -5.05
C LEU A 159 -2.59 -13.59 -4.25
N CYS A 160 -1.87 -12.77 -3.48
CA CYS A 160 -0.79 -13.22 -2.62
C CYS A 160 -1.27 -14.29 -1.62
N GLY A 161 -2.40 -14.05 -0.95
CA GLY A 161 -3.04 -15.01 -0.05
C GLY A 161 -3.49 -16.29 -0.77
N LYS A 162 -4.13 -16.17 -1.95
CA LYS A 162 -4.57 -17.30 -2.77
C LYS A 162 -3.41 -18.19 -3.25
N LEU A 163 -2.28 -17.59 -3.56
CA LEU A 163 -1.06 -18.30 -3.98
C LEU A 163 -0.26 -18.84 -2.77
N LYS A 164 -0.73 -18.60 -1.54
CA LYS A 164 -0.06 -18.98 -0.29
C LYS A 164 1.37 -18.42 -0.19
N GLN A 165 1.54 -17.17 -0.61
CA GLN A 165 2.80 -16.44 -0.54
C GLN A 165 2.74 -15.42 0.62
N THR A 166 2.28 -15.84 1.80
CA THR A 166 2.04 -14.99 2.97
C THR A 166 3.30 -14.25 3.43
N GLU A 167 4.47 -14.85 3.21
CA GLU A 167 5.77 -14.21 3.45
C GLU A 167 5.93 -12.86 2.72
N TYR A 168 5.40 -12.75 1.50
CA TYR A 168 5.47 -11.54 0.68
C TYR A 168 4.26 -10.61 0.86
N MET A 169 3.24 -11.01 1.62
CA MET A 169 1.98 -10.27 1.74
C MET A 169 2.18 -8.84 2.27
N GLY A 170 2.92 -8.68 3.35
CA GLY A 170 3.23 -7.37 3.92
C GLY A 170 3.98 -6.45 2.93
N PRO A 171 5.14 -6.87 2.40
CA PRO A 171 5.88 -6.10 1.39
C PRO A 171 5.05 -5.78 0.14
N ILE A 172 4.25 -6.73 -0.37
CA ILE A 172 3.39 -6.53 -1.53
C ILE A 172 2.28 -5.52 -1.23
N ALA A 173 1.64 -5.60 -0.06
CA ALA A 173 0.62 -4.65 0.36
C ALA A 173 1.18 -3.22 0.40
N VAL A 174 2.30 -3.02 1.09
CA VAL A 174 2.95 -1.70 1.18
C VAL A 174 3.34 -1.19 -0.20
N ALA A 175 3.95 -2.02 -1.03
CA ALA A 175 4.36 -1.64 -2.38
C ALA A 175 3.16 -1.27 -3.26
N ALA A 176 2.09 -2.09 -3.27
CA ALA A 176 0.91 -1.89 -4.09
C ALA A 176 0.16 -0.59 -3.72
N TYR A 177 -0.10 -0.38 -2.43
CA TYR A 177 -0.80 0.81 -1.98
C TYR A 177 0.05 2.07 -2.10
N SER A 178 1.37 2.00 -1.81
CA SER A 178 2.27 3.14 -1.99
C SER A 178 2.40 3.51 -3.47
N TYR A 179 2.52 2.53 -4.36
CA TYR A 179 2.54 2.75 -5.81
C TYR A 179 1.25 3.44 -6.27
N MET A 180 0.10 2.92 -5.86
CA MET A 180 -1.21 3.49 -6.20
C MET A 180 -1.33 4.95 -5.74
N SER A 181 -0.88 5.25 -4.53
CA SER A 181 -0.90 6.61 -3.96
C SER A 181 0.05 7.58 -4.68
N LEU A 182 1.13 7.07 -5.29
CA LEU A 182 2.11 7.88 -6.01
C LEU A 182 1.82 8.03 -7.51
N VAL A 183 0.80 7.36 -8.04
CA VAL A 183 0.37 7.47 -9.44
C VAL A 183 0.19 8.92 -9.88
N PRO A 184 -0.44 9.83 -9.11
CA PRO A 184 -0.58 11.23 -9.49
C PRO A 184 0.74 11.97 -9.76
N ILE A 185 1.86 11.47 -9.22
CA ILE A 185 3.20 12.02 -9.48
C ILE A 185 3.85 11.35 -10.69
N ILE A 186 3.69 10.03 -10.80
CA ILE A 186 4.39 9.20 -11.80
C ILE A 186 3.74 9.38 -13.18
N GLN A 187 2.42 9.45 -13.22
CA GLN A 187 1.64 9.48 -14.47
C GLN A 187 1.88 10.73 -15.31
N PRO A 188 1.85 11.99 -14.80
CA PRO A 188 1.97 13.18 -15.62
C PRO A 188 3.27 13.30 -16.44
N PRO A 189 4.47 13.00 -15.90
CA PRO A 189 5.69 13.00 -16.69
C PRO A 189 5.66 12.00 -17.85
N ILE A 190 5.14 10.79 -17.60
CA ILE A 190 5.03 9.74 -18.62
C ILE A 190 4.02 10.15 -19.70
N MET A 191 2.87 10.68 -19.29
CA MET A 191 1.88 11.19 -20.25
C MET A 191 2.45 12.30 -21.15
N LYS A 192 3.19 13.26 -20.58
CA LYS A 192 3.85 14.32 -21.34
C LYS A 192 4.87 13.79 -22.35
N LEU A 193 5.52 12.68 -22.05
CA LEU A 193 6.50 12.06 -22.95
C LEU A 193 5.85 11.40 -24.16
N PHE A 194 4.67 10.79 -23.98
CA PHE A 194 4.00 9.99 -25.01
C PHE A 194 2.80 10.68 -25.67
N THR A 195 2.37 11.86 -25.17
CA THR A 195 1.23 12.60 -25.70
C THR A 195 1.64 13.98 -26.21
N THR A 196 0.96 14.46 -27.24
CA THR A 196 1.12 15.84 -27.73
C THR A 196 0.14 16.77 -27.01
N GLU A 197 0.50 18.06 -26.89
CA GLU A 197 -0.39 19.08 -26.29
C GLU A 197 -1.78 19.10 -26.94
N LYS A 198 -1.85 18.83 -28.24
CA LYS A 198 -3.09 18.78 -29.02
C LYS A 198 -3.99 17.61 -28.59
N ALA A 199 -3.43 16.46 -28.24
CA ALA A 199 -4.18 15.30 -27.74
C ALA A 199 -4.71 15.53 -26.32
N VAL A 200 -3.93 16.20 -25.47
CA VAL A 200 -4.31 16.53 -24.10
C VAL A 200 -5.40 17.60 -24.05
N SER A 201 -5.33 18.64 -24.90
CA SER A 201 -6.35 19.70 -24.97
C SER A 201 -7.72 19.17 -25.40
N TYR A 202 -7.76 18.16 -26.27
CA TYR A 202 -9.01 17.49 -26.68
C TYR A 202 -9.72 16.78 -25.52
N THR A 203 -8.97 16.23 -24.59
CA THR A 203 -9.51 15.53 -23.42
C THR A 203 -10.09 16.51 -22.40
N HIS A 204 -9.46 17.67 -22.24
CA HIS A 204 -9.94 18.73 -21.34
C HIS A 204 -11.21 19.42 -21.86
N LEU A 205 -11.34 19.63 -23.16
CA LEU A 205 -12.55 20.22 -23.75
C LEU A 205 -13.77 19.32 -23.53
N ARG A 206 -13.64 18.00 -23.66
CA ARG A 206 -14.74 17.04 -23.40
C ARG A 206 -15.13 16.93 -21.93
N ALA A 207 -14.20 17.08 -21.01
CA ALA A 207 -14.50 17.02 -19.56
C ALA A 207 -15.32 18.23 -19.08
N HIS A 208 -15.28 19.36 -19.79
CA HIS A 208 -16.08 20.55 -19.48
C HIS A 208 -17.46 20.56 -20.15
N GLU A 209 -17.72 19.68 -21.11
CA GLU A 209 -19.01 19.59 -21.82
C GLU A 209 -19.98 18.56 -21.20
N THR A 210 -19.53 17.80 -20.23
CA THR A 210 -20.34 16.84 -19.45
C THR A 210 -20.52 17.26 -18.02
#